data_7c4f60b13192809a6c1b82a071a321d1
#
_entry.id   7c4f60b13192809a6c1b82a071a321d1
#
_cell.length_a   1.000
_cell.length_b   1.000
_cell.length_c   1.000
_cell.angle_alpha   90.00
_cell.angle_beta   90.00
_cell.angle_gamma   90.00
#
_symmetry.space_group_name_H-M   'P 1'
#
loop_
_entity.id
_entity.type
_entity.pdbx_description
1 polymer ?
#
loop_
_entity_poly.entity_id
_entity_poly.type
_entity_poly.pdbx_seq_one_letter_code
_entity_poly.pdbx_strand_id
1 'polypeptide(L)'
;MKVKTLKQLKKQTLLNNKELLKEIGLHFKTRRLDLGLKAVEVAEKMGISRQLLSNFENGKSNNLILAITYVEVLDYETDKQRIKRGTEPPE
;
A
#
# COMPACT_ATOMS: atom_id res chain seq x y z
N MET A 1 19.16 -21.17 -16.13
CA MET A 1 18.11 -20.91 -15.13
C MET A 1 16.93 -21.84 -15.38
N LYS A 2 16.57 -22.66 -14.41
CA LYS A 2 15.44 -23.56 -14.58
C LYS A 2 14.13 -22.81 -14.51
N VAL A 3 13.30 -22.99 -15.52
CA VAL A 3 11.94 -22.42 -15.49
C VAL A 3 11.09 -23.30 -14.57
N LYS A 4 10.45 -22.69 -13.59
CA LYS A 4 9.57 -23.42 -12.69
C LYS A 4 8.31 -23.85 -13.42
N THR A 5 7.81 -25.04 -13.09
CA THR A 5 6.55 -25.50 -13.63
C THR A 5 5.41 -24.65 -13.05
N LEU A 6 4.28 -24.62 -13.75
CA LEU A 6 3.10 -23.89 -13.28
C LEU A 6 2.66 -24.35 -11.88
N LYS A 7 2.75 -25.65 -11.62
CA LYS A 7 2.41 -26.21 -10.32
C LYS A 7 3.31 -25.72 -9.20
N GLN A 8 4.61 -25.60 -9.47
CA GLN A 8 5.60 -25.08 -8.52
C GLN A 8 5.37 -23.58 -8.25
N LEU A 9 5.08 -22.80 -9.29
CA LEU A 9 4.77 -21.39 -9.13
C LEU A 9 3.53 -21.16 -8.29
N LYS A 10 2.46 -21.93 -8.53
CA LYS A 10 1.23 -21.83 -7.74
C LYS A 10 1.47 -22.17 -6.27
N LYS A 11 2.24 -23.22 -6.01
CA LYS A 11 2.56 -23.64 -4.64
C LYS A 11 3.35 -22.56 -3.90
N GLN A 12 4.36 -21.99 -4.54
CA GLN A 12 5.16 -20.92 -3.94
C GLN A 12 4.32 -19.68 -3.65
N THR A 13 3.45 -19.30 -4.59
CA THR A 13 2.57 -18.14 -4.42
C THR A 13 1.67 -18.34 -3.19
N LEU A 14 1.09 -19.51 -3.04
CA LEU A 14 0.24 -19.83 -1.89
C LEU A 14 1.01 -19.80 -0.57
N LEU A 15 2.22 -20.39 -0.54
CA LEU A 15 3.04 -20.44 0.65
C LEU A 15 3.51 -19.06 1.12
N ASN A 16 3.81 -18.16 0.18
CA ASN A 16 4.37 -16.86 0.49
C ASN A 16 3.33 -15.73 0.49
N ASN A 17 2.07 -16.05 0.24
CA ASN A 17 1.04 -15.04 0.07
C ASN A 17 0.86 -14.18 1.32
N LYS A 18 0.84 -14.78 2.50
CA LYS A 18 0.68 -14.05 3.76
C LYS A 18 1.86 -13.11 4.02
N GLU A 19 3.08 -13.58 3.78
CA GLU A 19 4.28 -12.77 3.97
C GLU A 19 4.31 -11.62 2.97
N LEU A 20 3.97 -11.88 1.72
CA LEU A 20 3.90 -10.85 0.68
C LEU A 20 2.89 -9.76 1.04
N LEU A 21 1.71 -10.15 1.53
CA LEU A 21 0.69 -9.21 1.96
C LEU A 21 1.17 -8.34 3.12
N LYS A 22 1.92 -8.92 4.06
CA LYS A 22 2.50 -8.16 5.18
C LYS A 22 3.54 -7.15 4.68
N GLU A 23 4.37 -7.54 3.73
CA GLU A 23 5.37 -6.65 3.15
C GLU A 23 4.73 -5.49 2.41
N ILE A 24 3.69 -5.77 1.62
CA ILE A 24 2.94 -4.75 0.90
C ILE A 24 2.29 -3.79 1.90
N GLY A 25 1.62 -4.31 2.91
CA GLY A 25 0.98 -3.50 3.93
C GLY A 25 1.97 -2.62 4.67
N LEU A 26 3.12 -3.17 5.03
CA LEU A 26 4.19 -2.42 5.71
C LEU A 26 4.75 -1.32 4.82
N HIS A 27 4.91 -1.59 3.53
CA HIS A 27 5.38 -0.59 2.57
C HIS A 27 4.45 0.63 2.54
N PHE A 28 3.15 0.38 2.44
CA PHE A 28 2.15 1.46 2.46
C PHE A 28 2.17 2.22 3.78
N LYS A 29 2.22 1.50 4.89
CA LYS A 29 2.28 2.11 6.22
C LYS A 29 3.51 2.99 6.37
N THR A 30 4.66 2.53 5.91
CA THR A 30 5.91 3.29 5.95
C THR A 30 5.80 4.57 5.14
N ARG A 31 5.28 4.50 3.92
CA ARG A 31 5.04 5.70 3.10
C ARG A 31 4.11 6.68 3.80
N ARG A 32 3.04 6.17 4.38
CA ARG A 32 2.09 7.01 5.13
C ARG A 32 2.77 7.75 6.27
N LEU A 33 3.55 7.04 7.07
CA LEU A 33 4.28 7.62 8.20
C LEU A 33 5.33 8.63 7.75
N ASP A 34 6.03 8.34 6.66
CA ASP A 34 7.01 9.25 6.09
C ASP A 34 6.38 10.57 5.65
N LEU A 35 5.12 10.53 5.21
CA LEU A 35 4.36 11.72 4.84
C LEU A 35 3.73 12.42 6.06
N GLY A 36 3.88 11.86 7.25
CA GLY A 36 3.31 12.43 8.47
C GLY A 36 1.80 12.28 8.58
N LEU A 37 1.22 11.30 7.90
CA LEU A 37 -0.22 11.10 7.88
C LEU A 37 -0.67 10.10 8.94
N LYS A 38 -1.76 10.42 9.60
CA LYS A 38 -2.41 9.50 10.54
C LYS A 38 -3.29 8.50 9.80
N ALA A 39 -3.40 7.29 10.34
CA ALA A 39 -4.24 6.25 9.75
C ALA A 39 -5.69 6.71 9.56
N VAL A 40 -6.24 7.42 10.55
CA VAL A 40 -7.62 7.92 10.48
C VAL A 40 -7.80 8.92 9.33
N GLU A 41 -6.80 9.75 9.06
CA GLU A 41 -6.86 10.72 7.97
C GLU A 41 -6.90 10.01 6.61
N VAL A 42 -6.03 9.03 6.44
CA VAL A 42 -5.96 8.28 5.19
C VAL A 42 -7.23 7.45 4.98
N ALA A 43 -7.72 6.80 6.03
CA ALA A 43 -8.97 6.03 5.95
C ALA A 43 -10.15 6.91 5.51
N GLU A 44 -10.27 8.12 6.06
CA GLU A 44 -11.30 9.07 5.64
C GLU A 44 -11.18 9.42 4.15
N LYS A 45 -9.97 9.70 3.69
CA LYS A 45 -9.73 10.03 2.28
C LYS A 45 -10.03 8.87 1.35
N MET A 46 -9.82 7.64 1.81
CA MET A 46 -10.15 6.44 1.05
C MET A 46 -11.63 6.06 1.14
N GLY A 47 -12.38 6.68 2.03
CA GLY A 47 -13.79 6.32 2.26
C GLY A 47 -13.97 4.98 2.93
N ILE A 48 -13.04 4.56 3.78
CA ILE A 48 -13.07 3.27 4.48
C ILE A 48 -12.92 3.49 5.99
N SER A 49 -13.18 2.43 6.76
CA SER A 49 -12.97 2.47 8.20
C SER A 49 -11.48 2.39 8.53
N ARG A 50 -11.09 2.92 9.68
CA ARG A 50 -9.73 2.78 10.20
C ARG A 50 -9.35 1.32 10.37
N GLN A 51 -10.29 0.49 10.81
CA GLN A 51 -10.06 -0.94 11.01
C GLN A 51 -9.71 -1.63 9.69
N LEU A 52 -10.40 -1.28 8.62
CA LEU A 52 -10.14 -1.84 7.30
C LEU A 52 -8.74 -1.45 6.81
N LEU A 53 -8.36 -0.19 7.02
CA LEU A 53 -7.01 0.27 6.69
C LEU A 53 -5.95 -0.48 7.49
N SER A 54 -6.18 -0.64 8.79
CA SER A 54 -5.27 -1.38 9.67
C SER A 54 -5.11 -2.82 9.21
N ASN A 55 -6.20 -3.47 8.84
CA ASN A 55 -6.15 -4.83 8.31
C ASN A 55 -5.28 -4.90 7.05
N PHE A 56 -5.42 -3.94 6.15
CA PHE A 56 -4.61 -3.88 4.94
C PHE A 56 -3.12 -3.68 5.28
N GLU A 57 -2.81 -2.75 6.16
CA GLU A 57 -1.43 -2.47 6.56
C GLU A 57 -0.77 -3.64 7.29
N ASN A 58 -1.55 -4.48 7.94
CA ASN A 58 -1.06 -5.67 8.64
C ASN A 58 -1.07 -6.94 7.80
N GLY A 59 -1.37 -6.83 6.52
CA GLY A 59 -1.34 -7.96 5.60
C GLY A 59 -2.53 -8.90 5.73
N LYS A 60 -3.64 -8.43 6.28
CA LYS A 60 -4.86 -9.23 6.47
C LYS A 60 -5.87 -9.06 5.35
N SER A 61 -5.56 -8.24 4.35
CA SER A 61 -6.45 -7.98 3.23
C SER A 61 -5.67 -8.06 1.92
N ASN A 62 -6.27 -8.69 0.93
CA ASN A 62 -5.73 -8.75 -0.44
C ASN A 62 -6.57 -7.94 -1.41
N ASN A 63 -7.33 -7.00 -0.92
CA ASN A 63 -8.22 -6.19 -1.75
C ASN A 63 -7.43 -5.24 -2.62
N LEU A 64 -7.42 -5.51 -3.92
CA LEU A 64 -6.68 -4.72 -4.91
C LEU A 64 -7.20 -3.29 -5.01
N ILE A 65 -8.51 -3.10 -4.87
CA ILE A 65 -9.12 -1.76 -4.93
C ILE A 65 -8.62 -0.90 -3.77
N LEU A 66 -8.47 -1.48 -2.58
CA LEU A 66 -7.88 -0.76 -1.45
C LEU A 66 -6.45 -0.35 -1.75
N ALA A 67 -5.66 -1.24 -2.33
CA ALA A 67 -4.27 -0.94 -2.68
C ALA A 67 -4.20 0.23 -3.66
N ILE A 68 -4.99 0.19 -4.72
CA ILE A 68 -5.02 1.24 -5.74
C ILE A 68 -5.47 2.58 -5.14
N THR A 69 -6.54 2.58 -4.35
CA THR A 69 -7.05 3.78 -3.70
C THR A 69 -6.02 4.37 -2.74
N TYR A 70 -5.33 3.51 -2.00
CA TYR A 70 -4.29 3.94 -1.07
C TYR A 70 -3.12 4.60 -1.81
N VAL A 71 -2.68 4.01 -2.92
CA VAL A 71 -1.64 4.61 -3.77
C VAL A 71 -2.06 6.00 -4.23
N GLU A 72 -3.30 6.16 -4.69
CA GLU A 72 -3.80 7.45 -5.16
C GLU A 72 -3.75 8.50 -4.06
N VAL A 73 -4.16 8.15 -2.85
CA VAL A 73 -4.12 9.07 -1.70
C VAL A 73 -2.67 9.45 -1.38
N LEU A 74 -1.76 8.47 -1.33
CA LEU A 74 -0.36 8.73 -1.02
C LEU A 74 0.29 9.60 -2.09
N ASP A 75 0.00 9.35 -3.35
CA ASP A 75 0.57 10.14 -4.45
C ASP A 75 0.04 11.58 -4.42
N TYR A 76 -1.24 11.76 -4.16
CA TYR A 76 -1.84 13.08 -3.98
C TYR A 76 -1.15 13.85 -2.84
N GLU A 77 -0.97 13.22 -1.69
CA GLU A 77 -0.33 13.86 -0.54
C GLU A 77 1.15 14.14 -0.79
N THR A 78 1.84 13.27 -1.53
CA THR A 78 3.22 13.48 -1.92
C THR A 78 3.35 14.74 -2.77
N ASP A 79 2.51 14.87 -3.78
CA ASP A 79 2.51 16.04 -4.68
C ASP A 79 2.16 17.31 -3.94
N LYS A 80 1.18 17.25 -3.04
CA LYS A 80 0.77 18.36 -2.20
C LYS A 80 1.92 18.87 -1.33
N GLN A 81 2.69 17.97 -0.73
CA GLN A 81 3.84 18.34 0.09
C GLN A 81 4.98 18.92 -0.73
N ARG A 82 5.20 18.43 -1.94
CA ARG A 82 6.20 19.00 -2.87
C ARG A 82 5.86 20.44 -3.21
N ILE A 83 4.63 20.71 -3.55
CA ILE A 83 4.15 22.07 -3.85
C ILE A 83 4.36 22.97 -2.64
N LYS A 84 4.00 22.48 -1.45
CA LYS A 84 4.12 23.22 -0.20
C LYS A 84 5.57 23.58 0.14
N ARG A 85 6.52 22.74 -0.26
CA ARG A 85 7.96 22.96 -0.07
C ARG A 85 8.58 23.83 -1.15
N GLY A 86 7.79 24.29 -2.12
CA GLY A 86 8.29 25.05 -3.25
C GLY A 86 9.01 24.20 -4.29
N THR A 87 8.86 22.90 -4.23
CA THR A 87 9.44 21.98 -5.20
C THR A 87 8.39 21.65 -6.25
N GLU A 88 8.67 21.98 -7.50
CA GLU A 88 7.75 21.65 -8.59
C GLU A 88 7.86 20.18 -8.95
N PRO A 89 6.71 19.50 -9.19
CA PRO A 89 6.75 18.11 -9.66
C PRO A 89 7.34 18.07 -11.06
N PRO A 90 8.09 17.05 -11.41
CA PRO A 90 8.61 16.88 -12.76
C PRO A 90 7.45 16.69 -13.74
N GLU A 91 7.55 17.36 -14.86
CA GLU A 91 6.56 17.24 -15.93
C GLU A 91 6.61 15.85 -16.59
#